data_6ddaad25df0e1b8840314fead32931d9
#
_entry.id   6ddaad25df0e1b8840314fead32931d9
#
_cell.length_a   1.000
_cell.length_b   1.000
_cell.length_c   1.000
_cell.angle_alpha   90.00
_cell.angle_beta   90.00
_cell.angle_gamma   90.00
#
_symmetry.space_group_name_H-M   'P 1'
#
loop_
_entity.id
_entity.type
_entity.pdbx_description
1 polymer ?
#
loop_
_entity_poly.entity_id
_entity_poly.type
_entity_poly.pdbx_seq_one_letter_code
_entity_poly.pdbx_strand_id
1 'polypeptide(L)'
;MQPNNIIFSENCIEIDIPLEDKDNVTMLSEVVDSIQIISLETNDSCIIGSYNKIVTDRQQLFIMDKISNSIFTFDCNGKFLFSIGSRGRGPFEFLEMCDFCILSNKNILVSDERIRKLSLFDSIGNPIREIYLNHNNDPRSICNNRICNINDSIIAMYGCTGYNNVTVFNINNEEILYQELPYHEGYSIENRFAFNKTKENTQLLRSGATEIYNIKSDGIELNRYLNFGKHQNKGEFEYVDVPGFGKWPALKSYQATVDYYFENSSKIILSFNCEMLNEGTLYVFLYNKSTKNYKFLSFKSECKDDCTFYKYLPHFMGLDNNNNLIATQPVYDWQSNMNNLTTHKGYNKIKNKISQISPDNNNCIILYHVKEF
;
A
#
# COMPACT_ATOMS: atom_id res chain seq x y z
N MET A 1 28.58 -11.01 -6.62
CA MET A 1 28.35 -11.82 -5.39
C MET A 1 27.09 -12.63 -5.66
N GLN A 2 27.13 -13.95 -5.46
CA GLN A 2 25.94 -14.79 -5.62
C GLN A 2 24.88 -14.32 -4.61
N PRO A 3 23.58 -14.35 -4.96
CA PRO A 3 22.53 -14.06 -4.00
C PRO A 3 22.69 -15.04 -2.83
N ASN A 4 22.86 -14.50 -1.64
CA ASN A 4 22.85 -15.28 -0.41
C ASN A 4 21.61 -16.15 -0.38
N ASN A 5 21.76 -17.41 -0.08
CA ASN A 5 20.80 -18.47 0.03
C ASN A 5 19.42 -17.96 0.50
N ILE A 6 18.56 -17.58 -0.45
CA ILE A 6 17.14 -17.52 -0.18
C ILE A 6 16.76 -18.99 0.08
N ILE A 7 16.55 -19.32 1.34
CA ILE A 7 16.03 -20.63 1.69
C ILE A 7 14.59 -20.65 1.15
N PHE A 8 14.41 -21.31 0.02
CA PHE A 8 13.07 -21.68 -0.41
C PHE A 8 12.49 -22.53 0.71
N SER A 9 11.55 -21.97 1.45
CA SER A 9 10.84 -22.79 2.41
C SER A 9 10.14 -23.89 1.61
N GLU A 10 10.08 -25.12 2.17
CA GLU A 10 9.30 -26.22 1.58
C GLU A 10 7.82 -25.81 1.34
N ASN A 11 7.40 -24.68 1.87
CA ASN A 11 6.06 -24.11 1.83
C ASN A 11 5.91 -22.87 0.91
N CYS A 12 6.92 -22.53 0.08
CA CYS A 12 6.76 -21.44 -0.86
C CYS A 12 5.72 -21.80 -1.93
N ILE A 13 4.70 -20.98 -2.09
CA ILE A 13 3.65 -21.19 -3.08
C ILE A 13 3.96 -20.32 -4.31
N GLU A 14 4.12 -20.95 -5.46
CA GLU A 14 4.21 -20.29 -6.74
C GLU A 14 2.81 -19.93 -7.25
N ILE A 15 2.67 -18.70 -7.76
CA ILE A 15 1.44 -18.19 -8.36
C ILE A 15 1.78 -17.76 -9.78
N ASP A 16 1.26 -18.53 -10.75
CA ASP A 16 1.39 -18.18 -12.16
C ASP A 16 0.50 -16.98 -12.50
N ILE A 17 1.08 -16.01 -13.18
CA ILE A 17 0.40 -14.85 -13.75
C ILE A 17 0.35 -15.04 -15.27
N PRO A 18 -0.73 -15.59 -15.84
CA PRO A 18 -0.83 -15.96 -17.25
C PRO A 18 -1.02 -14.69 -18.11
N LEU A 19 0.07 -14.03 -18.44
CA LEU A 19 0.06 -12.77 -19.20
C LEU A 19 -0.54 -12.87 -20.60
N GLU A 20 -0.64 -14.06 -21.16
CA GLU A 20 -1.37 -14.35 -22.40
C GLU A 20 -2.86 -14.03 -22.30
N ASP A 21 -3.43 -14.13 -21.11
CA ASP A 21 -4.85 -13.86 -20.85
C ASP A 21 -5.13 -12.41 -20.44
N LYS A 22 -4.12 -11.56 -20.33
CA LYS A 22 -4.21 -10.18 -19.82
C LYS A 22 -5.21 -9.29 -20.57
N ASP A 23 -5.45 -9.59 -21.83
CA ASP A 23 -6.40 -8.84 -22.69
C ASP A 23 -7.84 -9.34 -22.53
N ASN A 24 -8.07 -10.48 -21.85
CA ASN A 24 -9.37 -10.97 -21.44
C ASN A 24 -9.78 -10.28 -20.13
N VAL A 25 -10.07 -8.98 -20.25
CA VAL A 25 -10.33 -8.10 -19.11
C VAL A 25 -11.75 -8.31 -18.58
N THR A 26 -11.86 -8.58 -17.29
CA THR A 26 -13.14 -8.60 -16.57
C THR A 26 -13.48 -7.19 -16.10
N MET A 27 -14.74 -6.80 -16.15
CA MET A 27 -15.18 -5.51 -15.60
C MET A 27 -15.21 -5.55 -14.07
N LEU A 28 -14.93 -4.41 -13.42
CA LEU A 28 -14.99 -4.34 -11.96
C LEU A 28 -16.39 -4.71 -11.42
N SER A 29 -17.46 -4.34 -12.12
CA SER A 29 -18.85 -4.72 -11.82
C SER A 29 -19.11 -6.23 -11.81
N GLU A 30 -18.30 -7.01 -12.52
CA GLU A 30 -18.43 -8.47 -12.51
C GLU A 30 -17.81 -9.12 -11.28
N VAL A 31 -16.89 -8.44 -10.61
CA VAL A 31 -16.16 -8.95 -9.44
C VAL A 31 -16.52 -8.24 -8.14
N VAL A 32 -17.24 -7.12 -8.21
CA VAL A 32 -17.73 -6.36 -7.05
C VAL A 32 -19.24 -6.54 -6.94
N ASP A 33 -19.75 -6.83 -5.75
CA ASP A 33 -21.19 -6.96 -5.50
C ASP A 33 -21.78 -5.73 -4.81
N SER A 34 -20.99 -4.99 -4.05
CA SER A 34 -21.42 -3.78 -3.36
C SER A 34 -20.31 -2.76 -3.18
N ILE A 35 -20.72 -1.50 -3.09
CA ILE A 35 -19.84 -0.34 -2.90
C ILE A 35 -20.38 0.47 -1.73
N GLN A 36 -19.50 0.73 -0.76
CA GLN A 36 -19.79 1.68 0.30
C GLN A 36 -18.99 2.97 0.08
N ILE A 37 -19.65 4.12 0.19
CA ILE A 37 -19.03 5.44 0.09
C ILE A 37 -19.08 6.10 1.45
N ILE A 38 -17.91 6.53 1.93
CA ILE A 38 -17.73 7.26 3.18
C ILE A 38 -17.30 8.67 2.83
N SER A 39 -18.19 9.63 3.06
CA SER A 39 -17.87 11.06 2.95
C SER A 39 -17.18 11.51 4.21
N LEU A 40 -15.98 12.04 4.10
CA LEU A 40 -15.23 12.53 5.24
C LEU A 40 -15.69 13.92 5.64
N GLU A 41 -15.81 14.16 6.94
CA GLU A 41 -16.01 15.49 7.49
C GLU A 41 -14.90 16.43 7.01
N THR A 42 -15.26 17.66 6.67
CA THR A 42 -14.32 18.67 6.17
C THR A 42 -14.56 19.97 6.90
N ASN A 43 -13.59 20.38 7.67
CA ASN A 43 -13.54 21.66 8.36
C ASN A 43 -12.06 22.03 8.59
N ASP A 44 -11.79 23.21 9.13
CA ASP A 44 -10.42 23.73 9.32
C ASP A 44 -9.49 22.78 10.11
N SER A 45 -10.05 21.86 10.90
CA SER A 45 -9.29 20.89 11.71
C SER A 45 -8.96 19.59 10.98
N CYS A 46 -9.58 19.32 9.83
CA CYS A 46 -9.46 18.03 9.14
C CYS A 46 -9.44 18.12 7.61
N ILE A 47 -8.79 19.14 7.06
CA ILE A 47 -8.53 19.23 5.63
C ILE A 47 -7.35 18.32 5.28
N ILE A 48 -7.55 17.39 4.36
CA ILE A 48 -6.55 16.42 3.91
C ILE A 48 -5.98 16.87 2.57
N GLY A 49 -4.68 17.16 2.54
CA GLY A 49 -3.98 17.58 1.32
C GLY A 49 -3.55 16.42 0.43
N SER A 50 -3.28 15.24 1.02
CA SER A 50 -2.87 14.04 0.27
C SER A 50 -3.29 12.75 0.97
N TYR A 51 -3.58 11.72 0.18
CA TYR A 51 -3.98 10.40 0.66
C TYR A 51 -2.82 9.43 0.41
N ASN A 52 -1.87 9.33 1.34
CA ASN A 52 -0.66 8.54 1.14
C ASN A 52 -0.80 7.11 1.66
N LYS A 53 -1.47 6.92 2.78
CA LYS A 53 -1.80 5.62 3.34
C LYS A 53 -3.14 5.67 4.05
N ILE A 54 -3.94 4.64 3.88
CA ILE A 54 -5.21 4.47 4.58
C ILE A 54 -5.16 3.13 5.30
N VAL A 55 -5.45 3.16 6.58
CA VAL A 55 -5.57 1.96 7.41
C VAL A 55 -6.91 2.00 8.11
N THR A 56 -7.60 0.86 8.12
CA THR A 56 -8.81 0.68 8.92
C THR A 56 -8.48 -0.18 10.13
N ASP A 57 -8.93 0.23 11.31
CA ASP A 57 -8.92 -0.62 12.49
C ASP A 57 -10.25 -0.50 13.23
N ARG A 58 -10.95 -1.63 13.39
CA ARG A 58 -12.30 -1.70 13.96
C ARG A 58 -13.27 -0.80 13.18
N GLN A 59 -13.69 0.32 13.78
CA GLN A 59 -14.63 1.30 13.21
C GLN A 59 -13.97 2.66 12.96
N GLN A 60 -12.65 2.67 12.81
CA GLN A 60 -11.89 3.88 12.57
C GLN A 60 -11.13 3.81 11.25
N LEU A 61 -10.99 4.97 10.61
CA LEU A 61 -10.21 5.21 9.41
C LEU A 61 -9.04 6.11 9.78
N PHE A 62 -7.82 5.68 9.50
CA PHE A 62 -6.60 6.44 9.69
C PHE A 62 -6.04 6.82 8.32
N ILE A 63 -5.88 8.10 8.06
CA ILE A 63 -5.46 8.63 6.77
C ILE A 63 -4.20 9.46 6.96
N MET A 64 -3.09 9.00 6.40
CA MET A 64 -1.84 9.73 6.42
C MET A 64 -1.78 10.76 5.30
N ASP A 65 -1.50 11.99 5.68
CA ASP A 65 -1.26 13.13 4.81
C ASP A 65 0.19 13.61 4.93
N LYS A 66 0.99 13.37 3.90
CA LYS A 66 2.38 13.84 3.84
C LYS A 66 2.51 15.36 3.62
N ILE A 67 1.47 16.03 3.13
CA ILE A 67 1.51 17.48 2.94
C ILE A 67 1.53 18.19 4.30
N SER A 68 0.64 17.79 5.20
CA SER A 68 0.59 18.35 6.56
C SER A 68 1.51 17.63 7.56
N ASN A 69 2.08 16.46 7.21
CA ASN A 69 2.76 15.55 8.13
C ASN A 69 1.85 15.14 9.30
N SER A 70 0.62 14.76 8.97
CA SER A 70 -0.40 14.39 9.96
C SER A 70 -1.11 13.09 9.58
N ILE A 71 -1.65 12.43 10.59
CA ILE A 71 -2.58 11.32 10.42
C ILE A 71 -3.93 11.79 10.93
N PHE A 72 -4.92 11.86 10.04
CA PHE A 72 -6.30 12.18 10.38
C PHE A 72 -7.08 10.92 10.68
N THR A 73 -7.81 10.91 11.78
CA THR A 73 -8.61 9.77 12.21
C THR A 73 -10.10 10.12 12.16
N PHE A 74 -10.86 9.24 11.51
CA PHE A 74 -12.31 9.36 11.36
C PHE A 74 -13.00 8.09 11.87
N ASP A 75 -14.27 8.19 12.23
CA ASP A 75 -15.10 7.01 12.45
C ASP A 75 -15.54 6.36 11.12
N CYS A 76 -16.21 5.21 11.19
CA CYS A 76 -16.70 4.49 10.00
C CYS A 76 -17.77 5.24 9.19
N ASN A 77 -18.31 6.33 9.72
CA ASN A 77 -19.25 7.21 9.03
C ASN A 77 -18.58 8.44 8.42
N GLY A 78 -17.27 8.59 8.63
CA GLY A 78 -16.47 9.70 8.13
C GLY A 78 -16.48 10.95 9.04
N LYS A 79 -16.93 10.82 10.30
CA LYS A 79 -16.86 11.90 11.28
C LYS A 79 -15.44 11.99 11.84
N PHE A 80 -14.87 13.19 11.84
CA PHE A 80 -13.53 13.45 12.40
C PHE A 80 -13.48 13.16 13.89
N LEU A 81 -12.41 12.50 14.33
CA LEU A 81 -12.17 12.15 15.72
C LEU A 81 -10.98 12.93 16.29
N PHE A 82 -9.81 12.77 15.70
CA PHE A 82 -8.57 13.44 16.11
C PHE A 82 -7.53 13.38 14.99
N SER A 83 -6.45 14.15 15.17
CA SER A 83 -5.27 14.06 14.31
C SER A 83 -4.00 13.85 15.15
N ILE A 84 -2.99 13.23 14.54
CA ILE A 84 -1.67 12.95 15.12
C ILE A 84 -0.63 13.63 14.28
N GLY A 85 0.33 14.31 14.93
CA GLY A 85 1.46 14.92 14.28
C GLY A 85 1.15 16.28 13.67
N SER A 86 2.22 16.95 13.33
CA SER A 86 2.26 18.22 12.59
C SER A 86 3.66 18.38 12.03
N ARG A 87 3.81 19.30 11.07
CA ARG A 87 5.12 19.62 10.51
C ARG A 87 5.93 20.47 11.48
N GLY A 88 7.13 20.01 11.88
CA GLY A 88 8.03 20.76 12.76
C GLY A 88 9.19 19.93 13.28
N ARG A 89 9.91 20.50 14.27
CA ARG A 89 11.07 19.89 14.95
C ARG A 89 10.87 19.75 16.45
N GLY A 90 9.70 20.08 16.95
CA GLY A 90 9.33 19.92 18.34
C GLY A 90 9.05 18.46 18.70
N PRO A 91 8.78 18.19 20.00
CA PRO A 91 8.35 16.86 20.41
C PRO A 91 7.10 16.42 19.65
N PHE A 92 7.11 15.18 19.16
CA PHE A 92 6.03 14.57 18.37
C PHE A 92 5.62 15.33 17.08
N GLU A 93 6.46 16.26 16.62
CA GLU A 93 6.38 16.85 15.29
C GLU A 93 7.25 16.06 14.29
N PHE A 94 6.96 16.19 13.00
CA PHE A 94 7.62 15.42 11.94
C PHE A 94 8.22 16.35 10.87
N LEU A 95 9.45 16.06 10.48
CA LEU A 95 10.05 16.69 9.30
C LEU A 95 9.61 15.99 8.02
N GLU A 96 9.52 14.67 8.05
CA GLU A 96 9.09 13.84 6.94
C GLU A 96 8.41 12.56 7.47
N MET A 97 7.09 12.64 7.68
CA MET A 97 6.30 11.48 8.05
C MET A 97 6.27 10.50 6.86
N CYS A 98 6.86 9.32 7.03
CA CYS A 98 7.02 8.35 5.96
C CYS A 98 5.97 7.26 5.98
N ASP A 99 5.66 6.74 7.17
CA ASP A 99 4.73 5.65 7.34
C ASP A 99 4.19 5.57 8.78
N PHE A 100 3.14 4.79 8.97
CA PHE A 100 2.62 4.45 10.29
C PHE A 100 2.05 3.02 10.30
N CYS A 101 1.97 2.43 11.49
CA CYS A 101 1.22 1.20 11.71
C CYS A 101 0.47 1.23 13.03
N ILE A 102 -0.58 0.42 13.12
CA ILE A 102 -1.37 0.22 14.34
C ILE A 102 -0.91 -1.07 14.98
N LEU A 103 -0.40 -1.00 16.20
CA LEU A 103 0.04 -2.15 16.97
C LEU A 103 -1.17 -2.97 17.44
N SER A 104 -0.97 -4.22 17.86
CA SER A 104 -2.07 -5.09 18.33
C SER A 104 -2.75 -4.54 19.56
N ASN A 105 -2.01 -3.83 20.44
CA ASN A 105 -2.53 -3.11 21.59
C ASN A 105 -3.23 -1.77 21.26
N LYS A 106 -3.37 -1.46 19.94
CA LYS A 106 -4.01 -0.26 19.37
C LYS A 106 -3.21 1.04 19.50
N ASN A 107 -2.02 0.99 19.98
CA ASN A 107 -1.12 2.12 19.89
C ASN A 107 -0.74 2.38 18.42
N ILE A 108 -0.47 3.63 18.11
CA ILE A 108 -0.14 4.09 16.76
C ILE A 108 1.35 4.42 16.74
N LEU A 109 2.10 3.72 15.90
CA LEU A 109 3.52 3.98 15.70
C LEU A 109 3.72 4.72 14.38
N VAL A 110 4.42 5.84 14.43
CA VAL A 110 4.67 6.71 13.28
C VAL A 110 6.16 6.83 13.03
N SER A 111 6.58 6.77 11.77
CA SER A 111 7.97 6.86 11.34
C SER A 111 8.26 8.18 10.67
N ASP A 112 9.37 8.82 11.07
CA ASP A 112 10.03 9.94 10.37
C ASP A 112 11.41 9.48 9.90
N GLU A 113 11.61 9.38 8.58
CA GLU A 113 12.88 8.95 8.02
C GLU A 113 13.96 10.02 8.15
N ARG A 114 13.59 11.28 7.96
CA ARG A 114 14.55 12.37 7.89
C ARG A 114 15.33 12.61 9.17
N ILE A 115 14.66 12.41 10.31
CA ILE A 115 15.28 12.51 11.64
C ILE A 115 15.42 11.13 12.31
N ARG A 116 15.10 10.06 11.60
CA ARG A 116 15.22 8.66 12.05
C ARG A 116 14.55 8.43 13.40
N LYS A 117 13.31 8.76 13.45
CA LYS A 117 12.51 8.72 14.66
C LYS A 117 11.29 7.82 14.47
N LEU A 118 10.97 7.08 15.51
CA LEU A 118 9.67 6.46 15.70
C LEU A 118 8.96 7.18 16.84
N SER A 119 7.73 7.57 16.63
CA SER A 119 6.88 8.21 17.65
C SER A 119 5.70 7.32 17.96
N LEU A 120 5.51 6.99 19.23
CA LEU A 120 4.43 6.14 19.72
C LEU A 120 3.33 7.01 20.35
N PHE A 121 2.10 6.75 19.93
CA PHE A 121 0.88 7.38 20.43
C PHE A 121 -0.09 6.31 20.94
N ASP A 122 -0.96 6.66 21.85
CA ASP A 122 -2.06 5.79 22.26
C ASP A 122 -3.18 5.73 21.21
N SER A 123 -4.22 4.93 21.47
CA SER A 123 -5.33 4.68 20.54
C SER A 123 -6.23 5.89 20.26
N ILE A 124 -6.06 6.99 21.01
CA ILE A 124 -6.80 8.25 20.84
C ILE A 124 -5.89 9.42 20.49
N GLY A 125 -4.63 9.12 20.10
CA GLY A 125 -3.70 10.10 19.57
C GLY A 125 -2.86 10.84 20.61
N ASN A 126 -2.91 10.49 21.90
CA ASN A 126 -2.02 11.11 22.87
C ASN A 126 -0.59 10.58 22.73
N PRO A 127 0.43 11.45 22.81
CA PRO A 127 1.82 11.05 22.70
C PRO A 127 2.26 10.21 23.92
N ILE A 128 3.02 9.13 23.64
CA ILE A 128 3.57 8.24 24.69
C ILE A 128 5.08 8.43 24.79
N ARG A 129 5.82 8.20 23.69
CA ARG A 129 7.28 8.35 23.66
C ARG A 129 7.82 8.45 22.24
N GLU A 130 9.06 8.92 22.13
CA GLU A 130 9.83 8.92 20.90
C GLU A 130 11.05 7.99 21.03
N ILE A 131 11.41 7.31 19.95
CA ILE A 131 12.55 6.42 19.84
C ILE A 131 13.43 6.94 18.71
N TYR A 132 14.70 7.24 18.97
CA TYR A 132 15.64 7.71 17.97
C TYR A 132 16.51 6.55 17.49
N LEU A 133 16.46 6.26 16.19
CA LEU A 133 17.12 5.12 15.55
C LEU A 133 18.60 5.42 15.21
N ASN A 134 19.36 5.93 16.20
CA ASN A 134 20.77 6.31 16.01
C ASN A 134 21.70 5.16 16.43
N HIS A 135 21.76 4.09 15.61
CA HIS A 135 22.73 3.03 15.84
C HIS A 135 24.11 3.38 15.23
N ASN A 136 25.14 3.39 16.07
CA ASN A 136 26.56 3.57 15.70
C ASN A 136 26.90 4.82 14.89
N ASN A 137 26.07 5.87 14.94
CA ASN A 137 26.22 7.10 14.13
C ASN A 137 26.29 6.84 12.61
N ASP A 138 25.92 5.65 12.12
CA ASP A 138 25.85 5.37 10.70
C ASP A 138 24.42 5.59 10.18
N PRO A 139 24.24 6.60 9.34
CA PRO A 139 22.94 6.89 8.76
C PRO A 139 22.35 5.76 7.92
N ARG A 140 23.13 4.81 7.46
CA ARG A 140 22.66 3.67 6.64
C ARG A 140 22.41 2.42 7.45
N SER A 141 22.54 2.48 8.78
CA SER A 141 22.36 1.30 9.63
C SER A 141 20.92 0.83 9.70
N ILE A 142 19.95 1.74 9.64
CA ILE A 142 18.52 1.43 9.70
C ILE A 142 17.77 2.29 8.68
N CYS A 143 16.90 1.67 7.89
CA CYS A 143 15.94 2.35 7.03
C CYS A 143 14.55 2.17 7.60
N ASN A 144 13.82 3.26 7.78
CA ASN A 144 12.48 3.28 8.38
C ASN A 144 11.41 3.95 7.50
N ASN A 145 11.57 3.87 6.17
CA ASN A 145 10.62 4.45 5.22
C ASN A 145 9.25 3.80 5.29
N ARG A 146 9.21 2.49 5.56
CA ARG A 146 7.98 1.72 5.74
C ARG A 146 8.08 0.92 7.00
N ILE A 147 6.98 0.88 7.75
CA ILE A 147 6.91 0.13 9.00
C ILE A 147 5.66 -0.73 9.06
N CYS A 148 5.80 -1.89 9.68
CA CYS A 148 4.66 -2.78 9.96
C CYS A 148 4.89 -3.51 11.28
N ASN A 149 3.84 -3.68 12.06
CA ASN A 149 3.93 -4.44 13.29
C ASN A 149 4.00 -5.96 13.01
N ILE A 150 4.89 -6.64 13.71
CA ILE A 150 4.87 -8.11 13.84
C ILE A 150 3.98 -8.48 15.02
N ASN A 151 4.21 -7.81 16.16
CA ASN A 151 3.38 -7.89 17.37
C ASN A 151 3.38 -6.53 18.10
N ASP A 152 3.02 -6.51 19.41
CA ASP A 152 2.94 -5.27 20.19
C ASP A 152 4.28 -4.58 20.46
N SER A 153 5.38 -5.32 20.36
CA SER A 153 6.72 -4.85 20.71
C SER A 153 7.70 -4.92 19.54
N ILE A 154 7.41 -5.77 18.56
CA ILE A 154 8.33 -6.04 17.45
C ILE A 154 7.73 -5.52 16.16
N ILE A 155 8.53 -4.76 15.44
CA ILE A 155 8.18 -4.17 14.15
C ILE A 155 9.17 -4.60 13.07
N ALA A 156 8.70 -4.69 11.85
CA ALA A 156 9.51 -4.74 10.64
C ALA A 156 9.61 -3.33 10.06
N MET A 157 10.82 -2.93 9.71
CA MET A 157 11.11 -1.70 8.98
C MET A 157 11.71 -2.05 7.62
N TYR A 158 11.31 -1.32 6.58
CA TYR A 158 11.80 -1.51 5.22
C TYR A 158 12.23 -0.18 4.61
N GLY A 159 13.30 -0.22 3.83
CA GLY A 159 13.77 0.92 3.07
C GLY A 159 14.77 0.53 1.98
N CYS A 160 14.96 1.44 1.04
CA CYS A 160 15.76 1.20 -0.17
C CYS A 160 17.14 1.87 -0.13
N THR A 161 17.58 2.43 1.00
CA THR A 161 18.80 3.25 1.10
C THR A 161 19.84 2.72 2.08
N GLY A 162 19.55 1.66 2.82
CA GLY A 162 20.43 1.08 3.83
C GLY A 162 21.36 -0.02 3.30
N TYR A 163 22.14 -0.62 4.20
CA TYR A 163 22.92 -1.84 3.88
C TYR A 163 22.02 -3.05 3.67
N ASN A 164 20.95 -3.14 4.45
CA ASN A 164 19.90 -4.13 4.34
C ASN A 164 18.56 -3.45 4.17
N ASN A 165 17.68 -4.05 3.36
CA ASN A 165 16.37 -3.48 3.13
C ASN A 165 15.40 -3.70 4.30
N VAL A 166 15.61 -4.75 5.10
CA VAL A 166 14.74 -5.08 6.25
C VAL A 166 15.51 -5.00 7.54
N THR A 167 14.94 -4.35 8.53
CA THR A 167 15.36 -4.36 9.93
C THR A 167 14.18 -4.78 10.79
N VAL A 168 14.35 -5.80 11.61
CA VAL A 168 13.38 -6.18 12.64
C VAL A 168 13.86 -5.66 13.98
N PHE A 169 13.01 -4.90 14.65
CA PHE A 169 13.33 -4.06 15.77
C PHE A 169 12.34 -4.23 16.92
N ASN A 170 12.85 -4.35 18.14
CA ASN A 170 12.02 -4.36 19.34
C ASN A 170 11.94 -2.95 19.91
N ILE A 171 10.74 -2.36 19.84
CA ILE A 171 10.51 -0.99 20.30
C ILE A 171 10.59 -0.83 21.81
N ASN A 172 10.47 -1.90 22.64
CA ASN A 172 10.46 -1.78 24.09
C ASN A 172 11.87 -1.63 24.69
N ASN A 173 12.83 -2.41 24.18
CA ASN A 173 14.22 -2.37 24.63
C ASN A 173 15.14 -1.68 23.61
N GLU A 174 14.60 -1.21 22.50
CA GLU A 174 15.29 -0.48 21.44
C GLU A 174 16.43 -1.29 20.79
N GLU A 175 16.22 -2.61 20.64
CA GLU A 175 17.20 -3.53 20.06
C GLU A 175 16.84 -3.95 18.63
N ILE A 176 17.84 -4.00 17.77
CA ILE A 176 17.77 -4.67 16.47
C ILE A 176 17.81 -6.18 16.73
N LEU A 177 16.77 -6.91 16.34
CA LEU A 177 16.76 -8.37 16.44
C LEU A 177 17.56 -8.98 15.30
N TYR A 178 17.34 -8.51 14.09
CA TYR A 178 18.13 -8.90 12.92
C TYR A 178 17.93 -7.91 11.76
N GLN A 179 18.82 -8.02 10.74
CA GLN A 179 18.76 -7.27 9.49
C GLN A 179 19.02 -8.23 8.32
N GLU A 180 18.16 -8.16 7.29
CA GLU A 180 18.17 -9.07 6.16
C GLU A 180 17.83 -8.38 4.84
N LEU A 181 17.94 -9.12 3.75
CA LEU A 181 17.74 -8.67 2.38
C LEU A 181 18.71 -7.53 2.03
N PRO A 182 19.97 -7.85 1.73
CA PRO A 182 20.98 -6.85 1.37
C PRO A 182 20.48 -5.90 0.29
N TYR A 183 20.86 -4.65 0.40
CA TYR A 183 20.55 -3.63 -0.60
C TYR A 183 21.10 -4.04 -1.96
N HIS A 184 20.27 -3.86 -2.98
CA HIS A 184 20.65 -4.04 -4.37
C HIS A 184 20.16 -2.83 -5.17
N GLU A 185 21.06 -2.18 -5.93
CA GLU A 185 20.75 -0.93 -6.69
C GLU A 185 19.50 -1.04 -7.54
N GLY A 186 19.20 -2.22 -8.00
CA GLY A 186 18.06 -2.50 -8.81
C GLY A 186 16.72 -2.52 -8.14
N TYR A 187 16.67 -2.50 -6.85
CA TYR A 187 15.44 -2.47 -6.06
C TYR A 187 15.30 -1.14 -5.30
N SER A 188 15.84 -0.07 -5.87
CA SER A 188 15.89 1.25 -5.24
C SER A 188 14.59 2.06 -5.36
N ILE A 189 13.57 1.56 -6.05
CA ILE A 189 12.29 2.24 -6.19
C ILE A 189 11.51 2.13 -4.88
N GLU A 190 11.08 3.26 -4.36
CA GLU A 190 10.24 3.30 -3.17
C GLU A 190 8.89 2.62 -3.42
N ASN A 191 8.59 1.55 -2.69
CA ASN A 191 7.27 0.91 -2.75
C ASN A 191 6.39 1.46 -1.61
N ARG A 192 5.30 2.15 -1.99
CA ARG A 192 4.31 2.68 -1.06
C ARG A 192 3.61 1.57 -0.29
N PHE A 193 3.40 0.42 -0.91
CA PHE A 193 2.66 -0.73 -0.40
C PHE A 193 3.57 -1.92 -0.10
N ALA A 194 4.78 -1.65 0.44
CA ALA A 194 5.74 -2.69 0.72
C ALA A 194 5.20 -3.75 1.68
N PHE A 195 4.41 -3.36 2.67
CA PHE A 195 3.85 -4.30 3.64
C PHE A 195 2.37 -4.58 3.42
N ASN A 196 2.02 -5.86 3.50
CA ASN A 196 0.65 -6.34 3.66
C ASN A 196 0.52 -7.05 5.03
N LYS A 197 -0.38 -6.55 5.89
CA LYS A 197 -0.65 -7.15 7.20
C LYS A 197 -1.89 -8.02 7.13
N THR A 198 -1.71 -9.31 7.33
CA THR A 198 -2.80 -10.26 7.56
C THR A 198 -2.98 -10.50 9.05
N LYS A 199 -3.99 -11.29 9.44
CA LYS A 199 -4.17 -11.66 10.86
C LYS A 199 -2.97 -12.42 11.42
N GLU A 200 -2.32 -13.24 10.59
CA GLU A 200 -1.29 -14.19 11.01
C GLU A 200 0.12 -13.71 10.65
N ASN A 201 0.25 -12.99 9.54
CA ASN A 201 1.56 -12.69 8.95
C ASN A 201 1.77 -11.19 8.69
N THR A 202 3.02 -10.79 8.78
CA THR A 202 3.52 -9.53 8.23
C THR A 202 4.28 -9.88 6.96
N GLN A 203 3.70 -9.53 5.82
CA GLN A 203 4.23 -9.84 4.50
C GLN A 203 4.93 -8.63 3.90
N LEU A 204 6.04 -8.87 3.21
CA LEU A 204 6.80 -7.86 2.50
C LEU A 204 6.82 -8.17 1.00
N LEU A 205 6.38 -7.22 0.19
CA LEU A 205 6.70 -7.11 -1.22
C LEU A 205 7.94 -6.21 -1.35
N ARG A 206 9.09 -6.78 -1.67
CA ARG A 206 10.29 -5.99 -1.95
C ARG A 206 10.09 -5.21 -3.25
N SER A 207 10.44 -3.93 -3.25
CA SER A 207 10.27 -3.08 -4.43
C SER A 207 10.97 -3.67 -5.67
N GLY A 208 10.24 -3.70 -6.78
CA GLY A 208 10.73 -4.27 -8.04
C GLY A 208 10.89 -5.79 -8.06
N ALA A 209 10.62 -6.49 -6.95
CA ALA A 209 10.69 -7.95 -6.87
C ALA A 209 9.34 -8.61 -7.15
N THR A 210 9.38 -9.92 -7.31
CA THR A 210 8.21 -10.79 -7.50
C THR A 210 8.07 -11.80 -6.37
N GLU A 211 8.93 -11.67 -5.36
CA GLU A 211 8.95 -12.48 -4.15
C GLU A 211 8.20 -11.77 -3.03
N ILE A 212 7.36 -12.52 -2.34
CA ILE A 212 6.65 -12.09 -1.13
C ILE A 212 7.21 -12.85 0.05
N TYR A 213 7.74 -12.11 1.00
CA TYR A 213 8.35 -12.66 2.21
C TYR A 213 7.41 -12.55 3.40
N ASN A 214 7.37 -13.54 4.27
CA ASN A 214 6.85 -13.42 5.63
C ASN A 214 7.97 -12.95 6.54
N ILE A 215 7.74 -11.85 7.23
CA ILE A 215 8.67 -11.30 8.23
C ILE A 215 8.19 -11.72 9.62
N LYS A 216 9.06 -12.42 10.34
CA LYS A 216 8.81 -12.92 11.70
C LYS A 216 9.78 -12.27 12.69
N SER A 217 9.59 -12.49 13.98
CA SER A 217 10.51 -11.99 15.01
C SER A 217 11.88 -12.66 14.99
N ASP A 218 12.00 -13.83 14.40
CA ASP A 218 13.17 -14.70 14.40
C ASP A 218 13.77 -14.98 13.00
N GLY A 219 13.19 -14.40 11.95
CA GLY A 219 13.70 -14.55 10.58
C GLY A 219 12.73 -14.17 9.48
N ILE A 220 13.20 -14.35 8.25
CA ILE A 220 12.46 -14.07 7.02
C ILE A 220 12.28 -15.36 6.23
N GLU A 221 11.08 -15.62 5.77
CA GLU A 221 10.75 -16.75 4.90
C GLU A 221 10.18 -16.28 3.57
N LEU A 222 10.62 -16.88 2.46
CA LEU A 222 9.95 -16.71 1.18
C LEU A 222 8.59 -17.41 1.24
N ASN A 223 7.51 -16.64 1.10
CA ASN A 223 6.14 -17.13 1.23
C ASN A 223 5.47 -17.38 -0.13
N ARG A 224 5.63 -16.44 -1.06
CA ARG A 224 5.07 -16.52 -2.39
C ARG A 224 6.11 -16.14 -3.44
N TYR A 225 5.99 -16.77 -4.59
CA TYR A 225 6.71 -16.41 -5.80
C TYR A 225 5.70 -16.14 -6.91
N LEU A 226 5.73 -14.91 -7.43
CA LEU A 226 4.86 -14.49 -8.53
C LEU A 226 5.57 -14.77 -9.84
N ASN A 227 5.09 -15.75 -10.59
CA ASN A 227 5.70 -16.20 -11.82
C ASN A 227 5.07 -15.50 -13.04
N PHE A 228 5.84 -14.61 -13.66
CA PHE A 228 5.46 -13.89 -14.87
C PHE A 228 6.02 -14.55 -16.16
N GLY A 229 6.49 -15.79 -16.07
CA GLY A 229 7.05 -16.54 -17.20
C GLY A 229 8.26 -15.82 -17.82
N LYS A 230 8.20 -15.60 -19.14
CA LYS A 230 9.29 -14.91 -19.88
C LYS A 230 9.49 -13.45 -19.48
N HIS A 231 8.53 -12.84 -18.79
CA HIS A 231 8.58 -11.46 -18.30
C HIS A 231 9.00 -11.38 -16.83
N GLN A 232 9.49 -12.49 -16.28
CA GLN A 232 9.97 -12.54 -14.89
C GLN A 232 11.04 -11.49 -14.65
N ASN A 233 10.91 -10.73 -13.57
CA ASN A 233 11.96 -9.82 -13.14
C ASN A 233 13.16 -10.65 -12.62
N LYS A 234 14.29 -10.50 -13.30
CA LYS A 234 15.56 -11.17 -12.95
C LYS A 234 16.57 -10.20 -12.32
N GLY A 235 16.12 -8.99 -11.93
CA GLY A 235 17.01 -7.95 -11.44
C GLY A 235 17.96 -7.42 -12.50
N GLU A 236 17.61 -7.55 -13.79
CA GLU A 236 18.41 -7.00 -14.87
C GLU A 236 18.08 -5.53 -15.09
N PHE A 237 19.13 -4.69 -15.08
CA PHE A 237 19.01 -3.24 -15.23
C PHE A 237 19.70 -2.77 -16.49
N GLU A 238 19.21 -1.66 -17.01
CA GLU A 238 19.91 -0.80 -17.96
C GLU A 238 20.06 0.60 -17.34
N TYR A 239 21.08 1.32 -17.77
CA TYR A 239 21.27 2.70 -17.33
C TYR A 239 20.68 3.63 -18.37
N VAL A 240 19.63 4.35 -17.98
CA VAL A 240 18.97 5.36 -18.81
C VAL A 240 19.46 6.75 -18.44
N ASP A 241 19.69 7.61 -19.43
CA ASP A 241 20.05 9.01 -19.21
C ASP A 241 18.79 9.80 -18.83
N VAL A 242 18.76 10.33 -17.59
CA VAL A 242 17.68 11.18 -17.11
C VAL A 242 18.15 12.63 -17.17
N PRO A 243 17.50 13.51 -17.99
CA PRO A 243 17.89 14.90 -18.11
C PRO A 243 17.99 15.60 -16.74
N GLY A 244 19.17 16.18 -16.45
CA GLY A 244 19.43 16.86 -15.18
C GLY A 244 19.90 15.97 -14.01
N PHE A 245 19.83 14.64 -14.15
CA PHE A 245 20.21 13.69 -13.10
C PHE A 245 21.30 12.68 -13.52
N GLY A 246 21.65 12.63 -14.81
CA GLY A 246 22.64 11.67 -15.34
C GLY A 246 22.09 10.27 -15.53
N LYS A 247 22.97 9.27 -15.46
CA LYS A 247 22.59 7.86 -15.67
C LYS A 247 21.98 7.24 -14.41
N TRP A 248 20.75 6.76 -14.56
CA TRP A 248 20.02 6.07 -13.50
C TRP A 248 19.73 4.61 -13.88
N PRO A 249 19.80 3.68 -12.91
CA PRO A 249 19.41 2.30 -13.18
C PRO A 249 17.89 2.24 -13.39
N ALA A 250 17.49 1.62 -14.49
CA ALA A 250 16.10 1.30 -14.79
C ALA A 250 15.97 -0.21 -15.03
N LEU A 251 14.87 -0.79 -14.60
CA LEU A 251 14.54 -2.17 -14.98
C LEU A 251 14.37 -2.23 -16.50
N LYS A 252 14.86 -3.31 -17.11
CA LYS A 252 14.59 -3.53 -18.54
C LYS A 252 13.09 -3.63 -18.77
N SER A 253 12.60 -2.93 -19.77
CA SER A 253 11.17 -2.72 -20.06
C SER A 253 10.34 -3.99 -20.24
N TYR A 254 10.98 -5.13 -20.55
CA TYR A 254 10.28 -6.41 -20.69
C TYR A 254 9.99 -7.12 -19.35
N GLN A 255 10.51 -6.64 -18.23
CA GLN A 255 10.31 -7.26 -16.92
C GLN A 255 9.04 -6.73 -16.26
N ALA A 256 8.27 -7.63 -15.66
CA ALA A 256 7.12 -7.25 -14.87
C ALA A 256 7.55 -6.68 -13.52
N THR A 257 6.88 -5.61 -13.11
CA THR A 257 7.06 -4.98 -11.78
C THR A 257 5.75 -4.96 -11.04
N VAL A 258 5.78 -5.35 -9.77
CA VAL A 258 4.59 -5.35 -8.91
C VAL A 258 4.53 -4.03 -8.13
N ASP A 259 3.40 -3.32 -8.28
CA ASP A 259 3.16 -2.03 -7.62
C ASP A 259 2.59 -2.22 -6.22
N TYR A 260 1.58 -3.08 -6.07
CA TYR A 260 1.06 -3.49 -4.76
C TYR A 260 0.66 -4.95 -4.73
N TYR A 261 0.65 -5.49 -3.53
CA TYR A 261 0.21 -6.85 -3.22
C TYR A 261 -0.62 -6.82 -1.95
N PHE A 262 -1.87 -7.25 -2.06
CA PHE A 262 -2.79 -7.42 -0.94
C PHE A 262 -3.25 -8.87 -0.87
N GLU A 263 -3.13 -9.47 0.29
CA GLU A 263 -3.57 -10.84 0.54
C GLU A 263 -4.47 -10.89 1.77
N ASN A 264 -5.56 -11.64 1.67
CA ASN A 264 -6.40 -12.02 2.78
C ASN A 264 -6.56 -13.55 2.84
N SER A 265 -7.50 -14.05 3.66
CA SER A 265 -7.72 -15.50 3.81
C SER A 265 -8.11 -16.20 2.51
N SER A 266 -8.86 -15.55 1.61
CA SER A 266 -9.42 -16.18 0.40
C SER A 266 -8.80 -15.71 -0.91
N LYS A 267 -8.24 -14.49 -0.96
CA LYS A 267 -7.84 -13.84 -2.21
C LYS A 267 -6.45 -13.22 -2.14
N ILE A 268 -5.84 -13.12 -3.32
CA ILE A 268 -4.67 -12.27 -3.58
C ILE A 268 -5.08 -11.27 -4.63
N ILE A 269 -4.69 -10.01 -4.42
CA ILE A 269 -4.97 -8.89 -5.29
C ILE A 269 -3.64 -8.17 -5.50
N LEU A 270 -3.17 -8.11 -6.72
CA LEU A 270 -1.93 -7.42 -7.03
C LEU A 270 -2.09 -6.53 -8.24
N SER A 271 -1.35 -5.46 -8.27
CA SER A 271 -1.19 -4.61 -9.44
C SER A 271 0.22 -4.74 -9.96
N PHE A 272 0.35 -4.80 -11.27
CA PHE A 272 1.64 -4.90 -11.92
C PHE A 272 1.67 -4.12 -13.24
N ASN A 273 2.87 -3.74 -13.65
CA ASN A 273 3.16 -3.14 -14.93
C ASN A 273 4.18 -3.99 -15.69
N CYS A 274 4.06 -4.01 -17.00
CA CYS A 274 5.06 -4.57 -17.89
C CYS A 274 5.06 -3.72 -19.18
N GLU A 275 6.01 -2.78 -19.29
CA GLU A 275 6.02 -1.75 -20.34
C GLU A 275 5.98 -2.31 -21.77
N MET A 276 6.64 -3.44 -22.03
CA MET A 276 6.60 -4.06 -23.37
C MET A 276 5.23 -4.62 -23.75
N LEU A 277 4.34 -4.84 -22.80
CA LEU A 277 3.06 -5.48 -23.09
C LEU A 277 2.00 -4.50 -23.54
N ASN A 278 2.05 -3.22 -23.11
CA ASN A 278 1.10 -2.20 -23.54
C ASN A 278 1.42 -0.82 -22.95
N GLU A 279 2.29 -0.03 -23.54
CA GLU A 279 2.41 1.44 -23.38
C GLU A 279 2.01 2.02 -22.00
N GLY A 280 2.54 1.43 -20.89
CA GLY A 280 2.25 1.90 -19.54
C GLY A 280 0.89 1.47 -18.97
N THR A 281 0.26 0.43 -19.49
CA THR A 281 -0.99 -0.11 -18.94
C THR A 281 -0.74 -0.82 -17.62
N LEU A 282 -1.39 -0.35 -16.54
CA LEU A 282 -1.41 -1.01 -15.25
C LEU A 282 -2.50 -2.09 -15.25
N TYR A 283 -2.15 -3.29 -14.82
CA TYR A 283 -3.08 -4.41 -14.67
C TYR A 283 -3.31 -4.70 -13.20
N VAL A 284 -4.54 -5.12 -12.87
CA VAL A 284 -4.87 -5.69 -11.57
C VAL A 284 -5.24 -7.15 -11.77
N PHE A 285 -4.56 -8.03 -11.05
CA PHE A 285 -4.80 -9.46 -11.04
C PHE A 285 -5.45 -9.85 -9.72
N LEU A 286 -6.60 -10.50 -9.84
CA LEU A 286 -7.37 -11.06 -8.73
C LEU A 286 -7.23 -12.58 -8.78
N TYR A 287 -6.83 -13.21 -7.67
CA TYR A 287 -6.64 -14.63 -7.57
C TYR A 287 -7.38 -15.21 -6.36
N ASN A 288 -8.24 -16.19 -6.59
CA ASN A 288 -8.93 -16.93 -5.54
C ASN A 288 -8.05 -18.11 -5.10
N LYS A 289 -7.68 -18.13 -3.82
CA LYS A 289 -6.73 -19.13 -3.26
C LYS A 289 -7.30 -20.55 -3.20
N SER A 290 -8.62 -20.69 -3.05
CA SER A 290 -9.28 -21.98 -2.91
C SER A 290 -9.60 -22.63 -4.25
N THR A 291 -10.14 -21.86 -5.20
CA THR A 291 -10.52 -22.35 -6.54
C THR A 291 -9.39 -22.30 -7.55
N LYS A 292 -8.32 -21.49 -7.26
CA LYS A 292 -7.25 -21.13 -8.16
C LYS A 292 -7.72 -20.34 -9.41
N ASN A 293 -8.97 -19.90 -9.42
CA ASN A 293 -9.48 -19.01 -10.46
C ASN A 293 -8.86 -17.62 -10.36
N TYR A 294 -8.74 -16.96 -11.51
CA TYR A 294 -8.21 -15.60 -11.57
C TYR A 294 -9.03 -14.72 -12.51
N LYS A 295 -8.84 -13.41 -12.36
CA LYS A 295 -9.43 -12.36 -13.20
C LYS A 295 -8.41 -11.26 -13.42
N PHE A 296 -8.39 -10.70 -14.65
CA PHE A 296 -7.66 -9.48 -14.93
C PHE A 296 -8.62 -8.29 -15.00
N LEU A 297 -8.25 -7.21 -14.34
CA LEU A 297 -8.86 -5.89 -14.53
C LEU A 297 -7.82 -4.99 -15.18
N SER A 298 -8.24 -4.05 -16.03
CA SER A 298 -7.32 -3.14 -16.70
C SER A 298 -7.75 -1.69 -16.54
N PHE A 299 -6.78 -0.80 -16.49
CA PHE A 299 -6.95 0.66 -16.49
C PHE A 299 -7.22 1.24 -17.89
N LYS A 300 -7.51 0.42 -18.90
CA LYS A 300 -7.80 0.94 -20.24
C LYS A 300 -9.01 1.87 -20.22
N SER A 301 -8.85 3.02 -20.90
CA SER A 301 -9.81 4.13 -20.96
C SER A 301 -11.18 3.82 -21.59
N GLU A 302 -11.38 2.62 -22.10
CA GLU A 302 -12.61 2.21 -22.80
C GLU A 302 -13.52 1.29 -21.97
N CYS A 303 -13.12 0.88 -20.77
CA CYS A 303 -13.98 0.13 -19.88
C CYS A 303 -15.11 1.05 -19.37
N LYS A 304 -16.26 0.96 -19.98
CA LYS A 304 -17.52 1.50 -19.45
C LYS A 304 -18.00 0.59 -18.32
N ASP A 305 -17.37 0.74 -17.15
CA ASP A 305 -17.73 -0.04 -15.99
C ASP A 305 -18.57 0.81 -15.02
N ASP A 306 -19.79 0.39 -14.78
CA ASP A 306 -20.75 1.08 -13.91
C ASP A 306 -20.29 1.14 -12.44
N CYS A 307 -19.34 0.31 -12.02
CA CYS A 307 -18.81 0.31 -10.67
C CYS A 307 -17.63 1.27 -10.47
N THR A 308 -16.98 1.71 -11.53
CA THR A 308 -15.84 2.62 -11.38
C THR A 308 -16.29 4.05 -11.15
N PHE A 309 -17.53 4.43 -11.57
CA PHE A 309 -17.99 5.83 -11.62
C PHE A 309 -16.98 6.75 -12.32
N TYR A 310 -16.04 6.15 -13.00
CA TYR A 310 -14.86 6.79 -13.57
C TYR A 310 -14.47 6.11 -14.87
N LYS A 311 -13.84 6.87 -15.74
CA LYS A 311 -13.28 6.35 -16.99
C LYS A 311 -12.16 5.32 -16.74
N TYR A 312 -11.63 5.29 -15.51
CA TYR A 312 -10.46 4.48 -15.15
C TYR A 312 -10.73 3.64 -13.89
N LEU A 313 -10.11 2.48 -13.81
CA LEU A 313 -10.10 1.66 -12.60
C LEU A 313 -9.51 2.47 -11.42
N PRO A 314 -10.12 2.45 -10.22
CA PRO A 314 -9.58 3.17 -9.08
C PRO A 314 -8.23 2.59 -8.64
N HIS A 315 -7.34 3.46 -8.18
CA HIS A 315 -6.11 3.02 -7.53
C HIS A 315 -6.43 2.49 -6.13
N PHE A 316 -6.22 1.18 -5.93
CA PHE A 316 -6.49 0.57 -4.65
C PHE A 316 -5.35 0.83 -3.66
N MET A 317 -5.71 1.15 -2.42
CA MET A 317 -4.80 1.60 -1.38
C MET A 317 -4.62 0.58 -0.23
N GLY A 318 -5.37 -0.52 -0.24
CA GLY A 318 -5.31 -1.54 0.78
C GLY A 318 -6.61 -2.33 0.88
N LEU A 319 -6.67 -3.14 1.93
CA LEU A 319 -7.87 -3.86 2.36
C LEU A 319 -8.33 -3.33 3.71
N ASP A 320 -9.64 -3.24 3.90
CA ASP A 320 -10.21 -3.01 5.22
C ASP A 320 -10.29 -4.31 6.05
N ASN A 321 -10.73 -4.21 7.29
CA ASN A 321 -10.88 -5.37 8.19
C ASN A 321 -11.90 -6.41 7.72
N ASN A 322 -12.78 -6.03 6.78
CA ASN A 322 -13.78 -6.90 6.16
C ASN A 322 -13.32 -7.42 4.79
N ASN A 323 -12.05 -7.18 4.42
CA ASN A 323 -11.44 -7.53 3.15
C ASN A 323 -12.03 -6.78 1.93
N ASN A 324 -12.63 -5.62 2.13
CA ASN A 324 -13.02 -4.74 1.05
C ASN A 324 -11.79 -3.98 0.52
N LEU A 325 -11.71 -3.79 -0.79
CA LEU A 325 -10.70 -2.93 -1.39
C LEU A 325 -10.99 -1.47 -1.07
N ILE A 326 -9.99 -0.76 -0.61
CA ILE A 326 -10.06 0.66 -0.27
C ILE A 326 -9.56 1.47 -1.46
N ALA A 327 -10.32 2.49 -1.86
CA ALA A 327 -9.87 3.52 -2.80
C ALA A 327 -10.30 4.91 -2.32
N THR A 328 -9.72 5.94 -2.91
CA THR A 328 -10.12 7.33 -2.69
C THR A 328 -10.57 7.95 -3.99
N GLN A 329 -11.50 8.90 -3.89
CA GLN A 329 -11.99 9.60 -5.05
C GLN A 329 -12.30 11.06 -4.72
N PRO A 330 -11.75 12.03 -5.49
CA PRO A 330 -12.15 13.43 -5.39
C PRO A 330 -13.64 13.60 -5.71
N VAL A 331 -14.33 14.37 -4.88
CA VAL A 331 -15.77 14.61 -5.06
C VAL A 331 -16.04 15.36 -6.36
N TYR A 332 -15.21 16.36 -6.69
CA TYR A 332 -15.30 17.13 -7.93
C TYR A 332 -15.28 16.23 -9.17
N ASP A 333 -14.35 15.29 -9.21
CA ASP A 333 -14.22 14.38 -10.35
C ASP A 333 -15.45 13.50 -10.53
N TRP A 334 -16.07 13.07 -9.46
CA TRP A 334 -17.30 12.30 -9.50
C TRP A 334 -18.45 13.11 -10.02
N GLN A 335 -18.64 14.32 -9.48
CA GLN A 335 -19.76 15.18 -9.90
C GLN A 335 -19.65 15.59 -11.36
N SER A 336 -18.44 15.87 -11.86
CA SER A 336 -18.21 16.23 -13.26
C SER A 336 -18.51 15.09 -14.23
N ASN A 337 -18.32 13.84 -13.80
CA ASN A 337 -18.53 12.64 -14.62
C ASN A 337 -19.90 11.98 -14.43
N MET A 338 -20.73 12.43 -13.48
CA MET A 338 -22.04 11.84 -13.17
C MET A 338 -23.01 11.80 -14.35
N ASN A 339 -22.88 12.73 -15.30
CA ASN A 339 -23.77 12.77 -16.47
C ASN A 339 -23.41 11.71 -17.53
N ASN A 340 -22.22 11.11 -17.44
CA ASN A 340 -21.76 10.09 -18.36
C ASN A 340 -22.09 8.66 -17.89
N LEU A 341 -22.63 8.54 -16.68
CA LEU A 341 -22.95 7.26 -16.04
C LEU A 341 -24.43 6.96 -16.25
N THR A 342 -24.72 6.01 -17.09
CA THR A 342 -26.11 5.58 -17.37
C THR A 342 -26.29 4.12 -16.97
N THR A 343 -27.35 3.80 -16.23
CA THR A 343 -28.02 2.49 -16.22
C THR A 343 -27.86 1.49 -15.05
N HIS A 344 -26.99 1.64 -14.05
CA HIS A 344 -26.94 0.63 -12.97
C HIS A 344 -28.03 0.81 -11.90
N LYS A 345 -28.68 -0.30 -11.42
CA LYS A 345 -29.76 -0.25 -10.41
C LYS A 345 -29.36 0.40 -9.07
N GLY A 346 -28.07 0.40 -8.70
CA GLY A 346 -27.54 1.09 -7.52
C GLY A 346 -27.18 2.56 -7.72
N TYR A 347 -27.10 3.01 -8.96
CA TYR A 347 -26.59 4.31 -9.36
C TYR A 347 -27.36 5.49 -8.75
N ASN A 348 -28.70 5.45 -8.75
CA ASN A 348 -29.50 6.57 -8.23
C ASN A 348 -29.25 6.85 -6.75
N LYS A 349 -29.01 5.81 -5.93
CA LYS A 349 -28.70 5.96 -4.51
C LYS A 349 -27.33 6.59 -4.30
N ILE A 350 -26.34 6.18 -5.08
CA ILE A 350 -24.97 6.69 -5.05
C ILE A 350 -24.94 8.12 -5.58
N LYS A 351 -25.60 8.41 -6.72
CA LYS A 351 -25.72 9.74 -7.29
C LYS A 351 -26.32 10.73 -6.30
N ASN A 352 -27.41 10.37 -5.64
CA ASN A 352 -28.03 11.20 -4.63
C ASN A 352 -27.12 11.48 -3.44
N LYS A 353 -26.32 10.51 -3.02
CA LYS A 353 -25.36 10.69 -1.93
C LYS A 353 -24.23 11.64 -2.34
N ILE A 354 -23.64 11.44 -3.51
CA ILE A 354 -22.53 12.27 -4.01
C ILE A 354 -22.97 13.71 -4.32
N SER A 355 -24.17 13.90 -4.88
CA SER A 355 -24.68 15.23 -5.21
C SER A 355 -24.93 16.12 -3.98
N GLN A 356 -25.00 15.54 -2.79
CA GLN A 356 -25.15 16.27 -1.53
C GLN A 356 -23.82 16.68 -0.88
N ILE A 357 -22.68 16.19 -1.40
CA ILE A 357 -21.35 16.49 -0.88
C ILE A 357 -20.80 17.70 -1.62
N SER A 358 -20.24 18.68 -0.90
CA SER A 358 -19.57 19.81 -1.55
C SER A 358 -18.36 19.33 -2.38
N PRO A 359 -18.15 19.86 -3.60
CA PRO A 359 -16.97 19.53 -4.40
C PRO A 359 -15.64 19.89 -3.73
N ASP A 360 -15.66 20.82 -2.80
CA ASP A 360 -14.47 21.28 -2.05
C ASP A 360 -14.17 20.43 -0.80
N ASN A 361 -15.02 19.41 -0.52
CA ASN A 361 -14.80 18.54 0.61
C ASN A 361 -13.60 17.59 0.37
N ASN A 362 -13.10 17.00 1.47
CA ASN A 362 -12.18 15.89 1.43
C ASN A 362 -12.65 14.80 0.45
N ASN A 363 -11.70 14.08 -0.16
CA ASN A 363 -12.03 12.94 -0.99
C ASN A 363 -12.92 11.94 -0.22
N CYS A 364 -13.83 11.31 -0.93
CA CYS A 364 -14.54 10.17 -0.37
C CYS A 364 -13.66 8.93 -0.29
N ILE A 365 -13.83 8.14 0.75
CA ILE A 365 -13.31 6.78 0.83
C ILE A 365 -14.34 5.83 0.24
N ILE A 366 -13.87 4.93 -0.61
CA ILE A 366 -14.71 3.95 -1.27
C ILE A 366 -14.25 2.56 -0.85
N LEU A 367 -15.18 1.76 -0.40
CA LEU A 367 -14.95 0.36 -0.08
C LEU A 367 -15.67 -0.50 -1.12
N TYR A 368 -14.90 -1.31 -1.84
CA TYR A 368 -15.41 -2.26 -2.84
C TYR A 368 -15.43 -3.66 -2.24
N HIS A 369 -16.61 -4.24 -2.13
CA HIS A 369 -16.75 -5.63 -1.70
C HIS A 369 -16.55 -6.56 -2.89
N VAL A 370 -15.41 -7.26 -2.89
CA VAL A 370 -15.06 -8.24 -3.93
C VAL A 370 -15.70 -9.58 -3.60
N LYS A 371 -16.66 -9.99 -4.45
CA LYS A 371 -17.37 -11.28 -4.29
C LYS A 371 -16.45 -12.48 -4.53
N GLU A 372 -16.91 -13.67 -4.15
CA GLU A 372 -16.24 -14.92 -4.53
C GLU A 372 -16.46 -15.20 -6.03
N PHE A 373 -15.44 -15.76 -6.71
CA PHE A 373 -15.45 -16.09 -8.13
C PHE A 373 -14.66 -17.36 -8.45
#